data_6702ee29c98766dd3aaa3e5d36d6c2ef
#
_entry.id   6702ee29c98766dd3aaa3e5d36d6c2ef
#
_cell.length_a   1.000
_cell.length_b   1.000
_cell.length_c   1.000
_cell.angle_alpha   90.00
_cell.angle_beta   90.00
_cell.angle_gamma   90.00
#
_symmetry.space_group_name_H-M   'P 1'
#
loop_
_entity.id
_entity.type
_entity.pdbx_description
1 polymer ?
#
loop_
_entity_poly.entity_id
_entity_poly.type
_entity_poly.pdbx_seq_one_letter_code
_entity_poly.pdbx_strand_id
1 'polypeptide(L)'
;SHTVVELLEGGYDVVVVDNYINSKPCVNEKVKKITGRDFRVYECDMCDAEALDAVFAREHIDAVIHFAGLKAVGESVAQPARYYRNNLVSTLNLIDSMKKHCVGTVVFSSSATVYGSPPTGPPPPPTARTRRPAALMPRWPWYR
;
A
#
# COMPACT_ATOMS: atom_id res chain seq x y z
N SER A 1 3.10 5.39 -7.91
CA SER A 1 4.12 5.63 -8.95
C SER A 1 5.42 6.19 -8.37
N HIS A 2 5.42 7.32 -7.62
CA HIS A 2 6.65 7.92 -7.08
C HIS A 2 7.44 6.93 -6.20
N THR A 3 6.77 6.23 -5.31
CA THR A 3 7.41 5.20 -4.46
C THR A 3 8.05 4.09 -5.29
N VAL A 4 7.44 3.70 -6.42
CA VAL A 4 8.02 2.69 -7.32
C VAL A 4 9.30 3.21 -7.95
N VAL A 5 9.33 4.49 -8.37
CA VAL A 5 10.55 5.13 -8.89
C VAL A 5 11.68 5.09 -7.85
N GLU A 6 11.42 5.58 -6.63
CA GLU A 6 12.38 5.60 -5.53
C GLU A 6 12.92 4.19 -5.19
N LEU A 7 12.04 3.19 -5.16
CA LEU A 7 12.45 1.81 -4.89
C LEU A 7 13.34 1.26 -6.01
N LEU A 8 12.97 1.47 -7.27
CA LEU A 8 13.76 1.02 -8.41
C LEU A 8 15.14 1.72 -8.46
N GLU A 9 15.19 3.03 -8.21
CA GLU A 9 16.44 3.79 -8.12
C GLU A 9 17.28 3.32 -6.94
N GLY A 10 16.65 2.96 -5.81
CA GLY A 10 17.30 2.36 -4.65
C GLY A 10 17.79 0.93 -4.86
N GLY A 11 17.55 0.32 -6.04
CA GLY A 11 18.03 -1.02 -6.38
C GLY A 11 17.15 -2.16 -5.91
N TYR A 12 15.94 -1.87 -5.44
CA TYR A 12 14.98 -2.91 -5.06
C TYR A 12 14.35 -3.58 -6.29
N ASP A 13 14.03 -4.86 -6.16
CA ASP A 13 13.17 -5.57 -7.11
C ASP A 13 11.71 -5.30 -6.73
N VAL A 14 10.92 -4.79 -7.67
CA VAL A 14 9.58 -4.29 -7.39
C VAL A 14 8.52 -5.10 -8.12
N VAL A 15 7.51 -5.50 -7.36
CA VAL A 15 6.28 -6.10 -7.88
C VAL A 15 5.11 -5.18 -7.55
N VAL A 16 4.31 -4.84 -8.53
CA VAL A 16 3.13 -3.98 -8.37
C VAL A 16 1.87 -4.80 -8.57
N VAL A 17 0.91 -4.64 -7.68
CA VAL A 17 -0.46 -5.18 -7.80
C VAL A 17 -1.42 -4.00 -7.85
N ASP A 18 -2.24 -3.92 -8.89
CA ASP A 18 -3.24 -2.85 -9.07
C ASP A 18 -4.41 -3.38 -9.90
N ASN A 19 -5.65 -3.08 -9.53
CA ASN A 19 -6.85 -3.43 -10.32
C ASN A 19 -7.28 -2.33 -11.30
N TYR A 20 -6.53 -1.25 -11.37
CA TYR A 20 -6.76 -0.08 -12.24
C TYR A 20 -8.12 0.60 -12.13
N ILE A 21 -8.87 0.37 -11.03
CA ILE A 21 -10.19 1.00 -10.83
C ILE A 21 -10.08 2.53 -10.73
N ASN A 22 -8.98 3.06 -10.23
CA ASN A 22 -8.72 4.48 -10.07
C ASN A 22 -7.33 4.91 -10.58
N SER A 23 -6.61 4.04 -11.28
CA SER A 23 -5.31 4.26 -11.88
C SER A 23 -5.35 3.91 -13.38
N LYS A 24 -4.25 4.13 -14.07
CA LYS A 24 -4.13 3.82 -15.51
C LYS A 24 -2.86 3.01 -15.78
N PRO A 25 -2.93 1.93 -16.57
CA PRO A 25 -1.77 1.10 -16.92
C PRO A 25 -0.60 1.89 -17.52
N CYS A 26 -0.88 2.97 -18.27
CA CYS A 26 0.15 3.80 -18.89
C CYS A 26 1.12 4.46 -17.88
N VAL A 27 0.78 4.47 -16.59
CA VAL A 27 1.68 4.96 -15.53
C VAL A 27 2.91 4.06 -15.40
N ASN A 28 2.75 2.75 -15.60
CA ASN A 28 3.85 1.79 -15.51
C ASN A 28 4.90 2.04 -16.60
N GLU A 29 4.46 2.31 -17.82
CA GLU A 29 5.35 2.66 -18.93
C GLU A 29 6.11 3.98 -18.68
N LYS A 30 5.48 4.94 -18.03
CA LYS A 30 6.14 6.19 -17.63
C LYS A 30 7.21 5.94 -16.58
N VAL A 31 6.94 5.10 -15.58
CA VAL A 31 7.92 4.72 -14.55
C VAL A 31 9.11 4.01 -15.19
N LYS A 32 8.88 3.04 -16.08
CA LYS A 32 9.95 2.35 -16.83
C LYS A 32 10.82 3.34 -17.62
N LYS A 33 10.19 4.33 -18.28
CA LYS A 33 10.93 5.36 -19.03
C LYS A 33 11.77 6.26 -18.12
N ILE A 34 11.28 6.61 -16.94
CA ILE A 34 11.99 7.48 -15.99
C ILE A 34 13.18 6.75 -15.38
N THR A 35 12.99 5.52 -14.94
CA THR A 35 14.01 4.76 -14.20
C THR A 35 14.97 3.98 -15.11
N GLY A 36 14.60 3.75 -16.38
CA GLY A 36 15.30 2.83 -17.26
C GLY A 36 15.28 1.38 -16.81
N ARG A 37 14.46 1.03 -15.81
CA ARG A 37 14.35 -0.29 -15.21
C ARG A 37 12.99 -0.90 -15.47
N ASP A 38 12.96 -2.22 -15.63
CA ASP A 38 11.72 -2.99 -15.71
C ASP A 38 11.28 -3.47 -14.32
N PHE A 39 9.98 -3.71 -14.16
CA PHE A 39 9.38 -4.28 -12.96
C PHE A 39 8.11 -5.04 -13.32
N ARG A 40 7.73 -5.97 -12.45
CA ARG A 40 6.57 -6.83 -12.68
C ARG A 40 5.29 -6.16 -12.20
N VAL A 41 4.23 -6.31 -12.99
CA VAL A 41 2.91 -5.74 -12.70
C VAL A 41 1.86 -6.82 -12.86
N TYR A 42 1.04 -7.00 -11.84
CA TYR A 42 -0.10 -7.87 -11.84
C TYR A 42 -1.39 -7.06 -11.77
N GLU A 43 -2.23 -7.19 -12.80
CA GLU A 43 -3.58 -6.67 -12.74
C GLU A 43 -4.42 -7.63 -11.89
N CYS A 44 -4.67 -7.25 -10.64
CA CYS A 44 -5.33 -8.08 -9.65
C CYS A 44 -6.11 -7.24 -8.66
N ASP A 45 -7.33 -7.65 -8.35
CA ASP A 45 -8.09 -7.06 -7.25
C ASP A 45 -7.69 -7.73 -5.93
N MET A 46 -7.23 -6.95 -4.98
CA MET A 46 -6.86 -7.46 -3.66
C MET A 46 -8.06 -8.00 -2.86
N CYS A 47 -9.29 -7.72 -3.28
CA CYS A 47 -10.49 -8.35 -2.72
C CYS A 47 -10.67 -9.80 -3.22
N ASP A 48 -9.98 -10.21 -4.27
CA ASP A 48 -9.88 -11.59 -4.73
C ASP A 48 -8.69 -12.27 -4.04
N ALA A 49 -8.99 -13.08 -3.03
CA ALA A 49 -7.97 -13.73 -2.21
C ALA A 49 -7.14 -14.74 -3.01
N GLU A 50 -7.76 -15.46 -3.96
CA GLU A 50 -7.07 -16.47 -4.76
C GLU A 50 -6.11 -15.83 -5.76
N ALA A 51 -6.56 -14.77 -6.42
CA ALA A 51 -5.72 -14.03 -7.36
C ALA A 51 -4.53 -13.37 -6.65
N LEU A 52 -4.74 -12.80 -5.47
CA LEU A 52 -3.67 -12.22 -4.66
C LEU A 52 -2.67 -13.29 -4.18
N ASP A 53 -3.17 -14.42 -3.67
CA ASP A 53 -2.33 -15.54 -3.23
C ASP A 53 -1.48 -16.10 -4.37
N ALA A 54 -2.01 -16.16 -5.59
CA ALA A 54 -1.28 -16.59 -6.77
C ALA A 54 -0.08 -15.67 -7.10
N VAL A 55 -0.19 -14.37 -6.82
CA VAL A 55 0.95 -13.44 -6.96
C VAL A 55 2.03 -13.78 -5.95
N PHE A 56 1.67 -13.96 -4.67
CA PHE A 56 2.62 -14.33 -3.62
C PHE A 56 3.29 -15.69 -3.87
N ALA A 57 2.57 -16.63 -4.48
CA ALA A 57 3.11 -17.94 -4.83
C ALA A 57 4.14 -17.89 -5.98
N ARG A 58 4.04 -16.89 -6.86
CA ARG A 58 4.93 -16.71 -8.01
C ARG A 58 6.17 -15.89 -7.70
N GLU A 59 6.04 -14.98 -6.73
CA GLU A 59 7.03 -13.97 -6.45
C GLU A 59 7.66 -14.20 -5.07
N HIS A 60 8.94 -13.95 -4.98
CA HIS A 60 9.62 -13.89 -3.68
C HIS A 60 9.45 -12.49 -3.11
N ILE A 61 8.59 -12.35 -2.11
CA ILE A 61 8.25 -11.07 -1.49
C ILE A 61 8.88 -10.98 -0.10
N ASP A 62 9.72 -9.99 0.12
CA ASP A 62 10.34 -9.71 1.43
C ASP A 62 9.51 -8.76 2.27
N ALA A 63 8.88 -7.78 1.63
CA ALA A 63 8.09 -6.74 2.29
C ALA A 63 6.98 -6.22 1.39
N VAL A 64 5.93 -5.69 2.00
CA VAL A 64 4.80 -5.09 1.29
C VAL A 64 4.64 -3.63 1.69
N ILE A 65 4.37 -2.76 0.70
CA ILE A 65 3.90 -1.40 0.92
C ILE A 65 2.46 -1.33 0.45
N HIS A 66 1.53 -1.17 1.39
CA HIS A 66 0.09 -1.19 1.13
C HIS A 66 -0.45 0.22 0.93
N PHE A 67 -0.69 0.58 -0.34
CA PHE A 67 -1.32 1.84 -0.75
C PHE A 67 -2.75 1.66 -1.26
N ALA A 68 -3.18 0.43 -1.51
CA ALA A 68 -4.49 0.14 -2.07
C ALA A 68 -5.60 0.56 -1.11
N GLY A 69 -6.69 1.04 -1.68
CA GLY A 69 -7.87 1.47 -0.94
C GLY A 69 -8.60 2.61 -1.63
N LEU A 70 -9.91 2.65 -1.44
CA LEU A 70 -10.76 3.74 -1.88
C LEU A 70 -10.61 4.91 -0.91
N LYS A 71 -10.41 6.13 -1.41
CA LYS A 71 -10.02 7.32 -0.60
C LYS A 71 -10.87 8.56 -0.88
N ALA A 72 -11.84 8.51 -1.79
CA ALA A 72 -12.67 9.65 -2.15
C ALA A 72 -13.72 9.92 -1.04
N VAL A 73 -13.54 11.02 -0.30
CA VAL A 73 -14.36 11.34 0.88
C VAL A 73 -15.84 11.43 0.55
N GLY A 74 -16.21 12.17 -0.50
CA GLY A 74 -17.62 12.32 -0.91
C GLY A 74 -18.26 10.97 -1.28
N GLU A 75 -17.55 10.13 -2.00
CA GLU A 75 -18.03 8.79 -2.37
C GLU A 75 -18.17 7.88 -1.14
N SER A 76 -17.26 8.00 -0.17
CA SER A 76 -17.30 7.18 1.06
C SER A 76 -18.54 7.47 1.91
N VAL A 77 -19.02 8.71 1.90
CA VAL A 77 -20.27 9.10 2.57
C VAL A 77 -21.48 8.55 1.82
N ALA A 78 -21.46 8.60 0.49
CA ALA A 78 -22.56 8.10 -0.33
C ALA A 78 -22.63 6.57 -0.38
N GLN A 79 -21.49 5.88 -0.30
CA GLN A 79 -21.36 4.43 -0.43
C GLN A 79 -20.50 3.80 0.68
N PRO A 80 -20.83 3.97 1.96
CA PRO A 80 -19.97 3.55 3.06
C PRO A 80 -19.71 2.04 3.07
N ALA A 81 -20.71 1.22 2.78
CA ALA A 81 -20.56 -0.23 2.75
C ALA A 81 -19.56 -0.71 1.69
N ARG A 82 -19.51 -0.05 0.52
CA ARG A 82 -18.52 -0.33 -0.53
C ARG A 82 -17.10 -0.03 -0.04
N TYR A 83 -16.91 1.11 0.62
CA TYR A 83 -15.62 1.53 1.16
C TYR A 83 -15.14 0.59 2.27
N TYR A 84 -16.01 0.25 3.22
CA TYR A 84 -15.66 -0.73 4.25
C TYR A 84 -15.30 -2.08 3.65
N ARG A 85 -16.14 -2.60 2.76
CA ARG A 85 -15.86 -3.90 2.13
C ARG A 85 -14.54 -3.89 1.38
N ASN A 86 -14.32 -2.93 0.49
CA ASN A 86 -13.10 -2.86 -0.30
C ASN A 86 -11.87 -2.72 0.59
N ASN A 87 -11.86 -1.75 1.50
CA ASN A 87 -10.65 -1.43 2.25
C ASN A 87 -10.34 -2.45 3.35
N LEU A 88 -11.35 -3.08 3.95
CA LEU A 88 -11.13 -4.11 4.96
C LEU A 88 -10.82 -5.46 4.33
N VAL A 89 -11.59 -5.90 3.34
CA VAL A 89 -11.37 -7.22 2.72
C VAL A 89 -10.01 -7.27 2.02
N SER A 90 -9.63 -6.24 1.27
CA SER A 90 -8.32 -6.19 0.63
C SER A 90 -7.17 -6.26 1.63
N THR A 91 -7.30 -5.58 2.78
CA THR A 91 -6.29 -5.62 3.84
C THR A 91 -6.24 -6.98 4.53
N LEU A 92 -7.39 -7.61 4.80
CA LEU A 92 -7.44 -8.94 5.41
C LEU A 92 -6.85 -10.01 4.49
N ASN A 93 -7.22 -10.00 3.20
CA ASN A 93 -6.65 -10.91 2.22
C ASN A 93 -5.12 -10.73 2.10
N LEU A 94 -4.64 -9.49 2.15
CA LEU A 94 -3.20 -9.21 2.16
C LEU A 94 -2.51 -9.85 3.36
N ILE A 95 -3.07 -9.67 4.56
CA ILE A 95 -2.51 -10.25 5.80
C ILE A 95 -2.50 -11.77 5.74
N ASP A 96 -3.57 -12.39 5.23
CA ASP A 96 -3.66 -13.84 5.10
C ASP A 96 -2.63 -14.38 4.09
N SER A 97 -2.46 -13.73 2.93
CA SER A 97 -1.43 -14.09 1.95
C SER A 97 -0.02 -13.90 2.52
N MET A 98 0.25 -12.79 3.18
CA MET A 98 1.54 -12.54 3.84
C MET A 98 1.87 -13.61 4.88
N LYS A 99 0.87 -14.01 5.70
CA LYS A 99 1.03 -15.07 6.69
C LYS A 99 1.33 -16.41 6.05
N LYS A 100 0.59 -16.77 5.00
CA LYS A 100 0.74 -18.04 4.28
C LYS A 100 2.12 -18.16 3.63
N HIS A 101 2.65 -17.06 3.09
CA HIS A 101 3.94 -17.01 2.40
C HIS A 101 5.10 -16.50 3.28
N CYS A 102 4.90 -16.43 4.60
CA CYS A 102 5.92 -16.03 5.58
C CYS A 102 6.50 -14.62 5.37
N VAL A 103 5.74 -13.70 4.81
CA VAL A 103 6.15 -12.29 4.65
C VAL A 103 5.81 -11.52 5.93
N GLY A 104 6.82 -11.08 6.67
CA GLY A 104 6.66 -10.50 8.01
C GLY A 104 6.67 -8.97 8.07
N THR A 105 6.91 -8.27 6.95
CA THR A 105 7.09 -6.83 6.93
C THR A 105 6.03 -6.15 6.07
N VAL A 106 5.29 -5.21 6.68
CA VAL A 106 4.33 -4.37 5.94
C VAL A 106 4.45 -2.91 6.34
N VAL A 107 4.42 -2.03 5.35
CA VAL A 107 4.26 -0.58 5.51
C VAL A 107 2.85 -0.22 5.07
N PHE A 108 2.04 0.28 5.99
CA PHE A 108 0.66 0.66 5.72
C PHE A 108 0.54 2.19 5.57
N SER A 109 0.03 2.65 4.43
CA SER A 109 -0.26 4.07 4.20
C SER A 109 -1.56 4.44 4.90
N SER A 110 -1.45 4.91 6.15
CA SER A 110 -2.59 5.35 6.93
C SER A 110 -3.19 6.67 6.41
N SER A 111 -4.39 7.00 6.89
CA SER A 111 -5.06 8.25 6.57
C SER A 111 -4.41 9.45 7.29
N ALA A 112 -4.30 10.59 6.59
CA ALA A 112 -3.87 11.84 7.20
C ALA A 112 -4.83 12.34 8.30
N THR A 113 -6.09 11.90 8.26
CA THR A 113 -7.12 12.27 9.25
C THR A 113 -6.86 11.76 10.66
N VAL A 114 -5.95 10.78 10.84
CA VAL A 114 -5.53 10.30 12.18
C VAL A 114 -4.84 11.39 13.00
N TYR A 115 -4.37 12.46 12.36
CA TYR A 115 -3.74 13.59 13.05
C TYR A 115 -4.75 14.64 13.52
N GLY A 116 -6.05 14.46 13.19
CA GLY A 116 -7.11 15.43 13.53
C GLY A 116 -7.03 16.73 12.73
N SER A 117 -7.82 17.71 13.14
CA SER A 117 -7.73 19.08 12.59
C SER A 117 -6.46 19.75 13.10
N PRO A 118 -5.73 20.47 12.23
CA PRO A 118 -4.59 21.24 12.69
C PRO A 118 -5.04 22.28 13.74
N PRO A 119 -4.27 22.52 14.81
CA PRO A 119 -4.59 23.56 15.75
C PRO A 119 -4.68 24.91 15.03
N THR A 120 -5.69 25.73 15.39
CA THR A 120 -5.92 27.07 14.84
C THR A 120 -4.89 28.08 15.37
N GLY A 121 -3.60 27.79 15.22
CA GLY A 121 -2.49 28.61 15.68
C GLY A 121 -1.25 28.38 14.80
N PRO A 122 -0.19 29.17 14.98
CA PRO A 122 1.05 28.94 14.28
C PRO A 122 1.54 27.50 14.54
N PRO A 123 2.09 26.83 13.51
CA PRO A 123 2.55 25.45 13.68
C PRO A 123 3.56 25.37 14.81
N PRO A 124 3.49 24.34 15.68
CA PRO A 124 4.47 24.15 16.73
C PRO A 124 5.87 23.99 16.11
N PRO A 125 6.93 24.42 16.79
CA PRO A 125 8.27 24.34 16.28
C PRO A 125 8.63 22.88 15.91
N PRO A 126 9.54 22.64 14.96
CA PRO A 126 9.85 21.31 14.44
C PRO A 126 10.26 20.27 15.51
N THR A 127 10.75 20.75 16.65
CA THR A 127 11.12 19.93 17.81
C THR A 127 9.92 19.35 18.57
N ALA A 128 8.73 19.96 18.43
CA ALA A 128 7.50 19.48 19.08
C ALA A 128 6.70 18.51 18.18
N ARG A 129 7.10 18.32 16.95
CA ARG A 129 6.55 17.23 16.11
C ARG A 129 7.05 15.93 16.68
N THR A 130 6.24 15.32 17.52
CA THR A 130 6.44 13.90 17.84
C THR A 130 6.55 13.17 16.52
N ARG A 131 7.74 12.68 16.21
CA ARG A 131 7.98 11.72 15.15
C ARG A 131 7.20 10.46 15.53
N ARG A 132 5.90 10.42 15.20
CA ARG A 132 5.23 9.12 15.09
C ARG A 132 5.65 8.61 13.72
N PRO A 133 6.50 7.58 13.67
CA PRO A 133 6.80 6.95 12.39
C PRO A 133 5.48 6.53 11.76
N ALA A 134 5.37 6.62 10.44
CA ALA A 134 4.42 5.83 9.69
C ALA A 134 4.43 4.45 10.35
N ALA A 135 3.26 3.98 10.82
CA ALA A 135 3.22 2.86 11.72
C ALA A 135 3.92 1.66 11.06
N LEU A 136 5.18 1.44 11.42
CA LEU A 136 5.80 0.15 11.29
C LEU A 136 4.96 -0.75 12.21
N MET A 137 4.09 -1.55 11.59
CA MET A 137 3.40 -2.58 12.34
C MET A 137 4.46 -3.46 13.00
N PRO A 138 4.32 -3.78 14.30
CA PRO A 138 5.27 -4.64 14.97
C PRO A 138 5.37 -5.96 14.21
N ARG A 139 6.58 -6.50 14.15
CA ARG A 139 6.86 -7.84 13.62
C ARG A 139 5.88 -8.82 14.25
N TRP A 140 5.05 -9.45 13.43
CA TRP A 140 4.03 -10.35 13.94
C TRP A 140 4.65 -11.56 14.64
N PRO A 141 4.05 -12.09 15.74
CA PRO A 141 4.67 -13.12 16.59
C PRO A 141 4.98 -14.45 15.89
N TRP A 142 4.39 -14.72 14.73
CA TRP A 142 4.60 -15.96 13.96
C TRP A 142 5.81 -15.92 13.02
N TYR A 143 6.54 -14.82 12.96
CA TYR A 143 7.76 -14.72 12.19
C TYR A 143 8.93 -15.13 13.06
N ARG A 144 9.37 -16.39 12.94
CA ARG A 144 10.62 -16.91 13.46
C ARG A 144 11.57 -17.23 12.33
#